data_984c2b97b240fed0771189e0e37f151e
#
_entry.id   984c2b97b240fed0771189e0e37f151e
#
_cell.length_a   1.000
_cell.length_b   1.000
_cell.length_c   1.000
_cell.angle_alpha   90.00
_cell.angle_beta   90.00
_cell.angle_gamma   90.00
#
_symmetry.space_group_name_H-M   'P 1'
#
loop_
_entity.id
_entity.type
_entity.pdbx_description
1 polymer ?
#
loop_
_entity_poly.entity_id
_entity_poly.type
_entity_poly.pdbx_seq_one_letter_code
_entity_poly.pdbx_strand_id
1 'polypeptide(L)'
;MEKRYLALDLGGTKLMIGEVEGSGHIVRSKQYSTGYCSQEEAVRIVIASLDDYLKDGYSDGVCPEAMGVGLIGRIDCRRGEWLQIDTSRDIVVPMAQILSERYSLPCFIDNDVKSATRAEMSWGCGRDTSNFVYINIGTGIAAGAVVDGRIVRGAHYDAGEVGYMISNVGAASDMERENIENVASGHGFDLQARRLIGRYPNTCISLPSNGRIDVRSIYEGYLKGDALCRYLVVQAAEAIATLFTNMIRAFDPECIVVGGGIVADGMMLALVEQLVQPNNKRFLSMGVVATRLDPRYAGLLGAAAVAMDGIGKKNDK
;
A
#
# COMPACT_ATOMS: atom_id res chain seq x y z
N MET A 1 -21.75 -16.17 -17.25
CA MET A 1 -20.87 -16.43 -16.09
C MET A 1 -20.15 -15.14 -15.77
N GLU A 2 -19.95 -14.86 -14.50
CA GLU A 2 -19.20 -13.70 -14.07
C GLU A 2 -17.73 -13.86 -14.45
N LYS A 3 -17.08 -12.77 -14.91
CA LYS A 3 -15.70 -12.77 -15.30
C LYS A 3 -14.83 -13.02 -14.06
N ARG A 4 -13.79 -13.85 -14.18
CA ARG A 4 -12.88 -14.20 -13.12
C ARG A 4 -11.46 -13.78 -13.45
N TYR A 5 -10.70 -13.38 -12.44
CA TYR A 5 -9.32 -12.93 -12.56
C TYR A 5 -8.45 -13.66 -11.54
N LEU A 6 -7.25 -14.05 -11.95
CA LEU A 6 -6.23 -14.58 -11.05
C LEU A 6 -5.42 -13.40 -10.52
N ALA A 7 -5.41 -13.22 -9.21
CA ALA A 7 -4.81 -12.07 -8.55
C ALA A 7 -3.65 -12.50 -7.65
N LEU A 8 -2.56 -11.75 -7.69
CA LEU A 8 -1.38 -11.94 -6.87
C LEU A 8 -0.99 -10.62 -6.21
N ASP A 9 -0.81 -10.64 -4.90
CA ASP A 9 -0.32 -9.49 -4.12
C ASP A 9 0.97 -9.88 -3.42
N LEU A 10 2.10 -9.37 -3.92
CA LEU A 10 3.42 -9.61 -3.36
C LEU A 10 3.85 -8.42 -2.50
N GLY A 11 3.70 -8.58 -1.19
CA GLY A 11 4.25 -7.67 -0.19
C GLY A 11 5.67 -8.04 0.23
N GLY A 12 6.22 -7.30 1.19
CA GLY A 12 7.61 -7.49 1.66
C GLY A 12 7.92 -8.84 2.31
N THR A 13 6.91 -9.55 2.84
CA THR A 13 7.11 -10.84 3.56
C THR A 13 6.05 -11.88 3.24
N LYS A 14 5.07 -11.54 2.44
CA LYS A 14 3.89 -12.37 2.15
C LYS A 14 3.50 -12.24 0.68
N LEU A 15 3.02 -13.34 0.12
CA LEU A 15 2.36 -13.39 -1.18
C LEU A 15 0.95 -13.92 -0.96
N MET A 16 -0.05 -13.16 -1.40
CA MET A 16 -1.43 -13.63 -1.48
C MET A 16 -1.76 -13.98 -2.93
N ILE A 17 -2.34 -15.15 -3.15
CA ILE A 17 -2.84 -15.58 -4.47
C ILE A 17 -4.33 -15.88 -4.32
N GLY A 18 -5.14 -15.47 -5.30
CA GLY A 18 -6.56 -15.77 -5.27
C GLY A 18 -7.26 -15.59 -6.61
N GLU A 19 -8.44 -16.14 -6.68
CA GLU A 19 -9.39 -15.99 -7.77
C GLU A 19 -10.48 -15.00 -7.35
N VAL A 20 -10.65 -13.94 -8.12
CA VAL A 20 -11.54 -12.81 -7.82
C VAL A 20 -12.50 -12.60 -8.99
N GLU A 21 -13.78 -12.47 -8.70
CA GLU A 21 -14.82 -12.12 -9.68
C GLU A 21 -14.83 -10.64 -10.00
N GLY A 22 -15.43 -10.27 -11.13
CA GLY A 22 -15.56 -8.87 -11.56
C GLY A 22 -16.30 -7.97 -10.57
N SER A 23 -17.17 -8.56 -9.74
CA SER A 23 -17.84 -7.90 -8.61
C SER A 23 -16.92 -7.57 -7.43
N GLY A 24 -15.71 -8.14 -7.40
CA GLY A 24 -14.80 -8.08 -6.24
C GLY A 24 -15.00 -9.22 -5.24
N HIS A 25 -15.86 -10.20 -5.54
CA HIS A 25 -16.02 -11.38 -4.70
C HIS A 25 -14.79 -12.30 -4.82
N ILE A 26 -14.22 -12.69 -3.68
CA ILE A 26 -13.07 -13.60 -3.62
C ILE A 26 -13.57 -15.04 -3.54
N VAL A 27 -13.35 -15.81 -4.59
CA VAL A 27 -13.81 -17.20 -4.70
C VAL A 27 -12.92 -18.13 -3.88
N ARG A 28 -11.60 -17.97 -4.04
CA ARG A 28 -10.58 -18.73 -3.31
C ARG A 28 -9.35 -17.87 -3.13
N SER A 29 -8.69 -17.99 -2.00
CA SER A 29 -7.40 -17.35 -1.78
C SER A 29 -6.48 -18.21 -0.92
N LYS A 30 -5.17 -18.05 -1.09
CA LYS A 30 -4.14 -18.68 -0.27
C LYS A 30 -2.97 -17.75 -0.05
N GLN A 31 -2.47 -17.74 1.20
CA GLN A 31 -1.31 -16.94 1.57
C GLN A 31 -0.08 -17.82 1.68
N TYR A 32 1.04 -17.28 1.18
CA TYR A 32 2.37 -17.88 1.26
C TYR A 32 3.33 -16.94 1.97
N SER A 33 4.31 -17.48 2.68
CA SER A 33 5.40 -16.70 3.27
C SER A 33 6.52 -16.54 2.24
N THR A 34 7.02 -15.32 2.04
CA THR A 34 8.12 -15.05 1.12
C THR A 34 9.42 -14.72 1.85
N GLY A 35 9.32 -14.19 3.07
CA GLY A 35 10.47 -13.57 3.74
C GLY A 35 10.96 -12.33 2.99
N TYR A 36 12.05 -11.75 3.47
CA TYR A 36 12.75 -10.69 2.70
C TYR A 36 13.63 -11.36 1.66
N CYS A 37 13.40 -11.09 0.39
CA CYS A 37 14.06 -11.73 -0.73
C CYS A 37 14.46 -10.74 -1.83
N SER A 38 15.43 -11.12 -2.65
CA SER A 38 15.78 -10.40 -3.88
C SER A 38 14.67 -10.55 -4.94
N GLN A 39 14.71 -9.72 -6.00
CA GLN A 39 13.75 -9.84 -7.11
C GLN A 39 13.79 -11.23 -7.74
N GLU A 40 14.96 -11.81 -7.93
CA GLU A 40 15.13 -13.15 -8.54
C GLU A 40 14.58 -14.26 -7.64
N GLU A 41 14.75 -14.14 -6.32
CA GLU A 41 14.13 -15.07 -5.37
C GLU A 41 12.62 -14.92 -5.34
N ALA A 42 12.13 -13.70 -5.37
CA ALA A 42 10.70 -13.40 -5.40
C ALA A 42 10.03 -14.01 -6.64
N VAL A 43 10.65 -13.93 -7.83
CA VAL A 43 10.14 -14.58 -9.04
C VAL A 43 10.02 -16.10 -8.84
N ARG A 44 11.06 -16.75 -8.28
CA ARG A 44 11.02 -18.20 -8.00
C ARG A 44 9.92 -18.56 -7.01
N ILE A 45 9.76 -17.77 -5.95
CA ILE A 45 8.72 -17.97 -4.94
C ILE A 45 7.32 -17.80 -5.55
N VAL A 46 7.12 -16.76 -6.36
CA VAL A 46 5.85 -16.52 -7.05
C VAL A 46 5.48 -17.70 -7.95
N ILE A 47 6.43 -18.19 -8.75
CA ILE A 47 6.20 -19.34 -9.63
C ILE A 47 5.88 -20.60 -8.83
N ALA A 48 6.67 -20.93 -7.82
CA ALA A 48 6.45 -22.11 -6.99
C ALA A 48 5.10 -22.04 -6.25
N SER A 49 4.72 -20.86 -5.77
CA SER A 49 3.45 -20.64 -5.09
C SER A 49 2.25 -20.73 -6.03
N LEU A 50 2.39 -20.24 -7.27
CA LEU A 50 1.37 -20.38 -8.30
C LEU A 50 1.20 -21.84 -8.73
N ASP A 51 2.28 -22.57 -8.92
CA ASP A 51 2.24 -24.00 -9.26
C ASP A 51 1.53 -24.80 -8.15
N ASP A 52 1.81 -24.49 -6.88
CA ASP A 52 1.08 -25.10 -5.75
C ASP A 52 -0.39 -24.66 -5.69
N TYR A 53 -0.70 -23.39 -5.93
CA TYR A 53 -2.05 -22.87 -5.93
C TYR A 53 -2.92 -23.49 -7.02
N LEU A 54 -2.36 -23.70 -8.19
CA LEU A 54 -3.05 -24.21 -9.39
C LEU A 54 -2.97 -25.74 -9.57
N LYS A 55 -2.33 -26.48 -8.66
CA LYS A 55 -2.15 -27.94 -8.77
C LYS A 55 -3.46 -28.72 -8.96
N ASP A 56 -4.56 -28.22 -8.37
CA ASP A 56 -5.88 -28.81 -8.47
C ASP A 56 -6.77 -28.09 -9.50
N GLY A 57 -6.17 -27.22 -10.35
CA GLY A 57 -6.86 -26.41 -11.35
C GLY A 57 -7.52 -25.16 -10.76
N TYR A 58 -8.34 -24.50 -11.60
CA TYR A 58 -9.13 -23.33 -11.22
C TYR A 58 -10.40 -23.73 -10.50
N SER A 59 -10.90 -22.86 -9.61
CA SER A 59 -12.15 -23.09 -8.89
C SER A 59 -13.31 -23.27 -9.87
N ASP A 60 -14.15 -24.26 -9.63
CA ASP A 60 -15.31 -24.61 -10.46
C ASP A 60 -14.97 -24.86 -11.95
N GLY A 61 -13.69 -25.11 -12.28
CA GLY A 61 -13.21 -25.26 -13.64
C GLY A 61 -13.27 -23.99 -14.49
N VAL A 62 -13.45 -22.83 -13.88
CA VAL A 62 -13.55 -21.53 -14.59
C VAL A 62 -12.17 -20.93 -14.79
N CYS A 63 -11.70 -20.91 -16.05
CA CYS A 63 -10.43 -20.27 -16.39
C CYS A 63 -10.54 -18.73 -16.24
N PRO A 64 -9.62 -18.07 -15.52
CA PRO A 64 -9.58 -16.61 -15.42
C PRO A 64 -9.33 -15.94 -16.79
N GLU A 65 -9.88 -14.74 -17.01
CA GLU A 65 -9.63 -13.97 -18.24
C GLU A 65 -8.20 -13.41 -18.30
N ALA A 66 -7.64 -13.08 -17.16
CA ALA A 66 -6.28 -12.55 -17.02
C ALA A 66 -5.74 -12.74 -15.62
N MET A 67 -4.42 -12.53 -15.50
CA MET A 67 -3.69 -12.44 -14.25
C MET A 67 -3.32 -10.99 -13.95
N GLY A 68 -3.52 -10.54 -12.71
CA GLY A 68 -3.04 -9.27 -12.21
C GLY A 68 -2.07 -9.46 -11.05
N VAL A 69 -1.01 -8.65 -11.01
CA VAL A 69 0.00 -8.77 -9.96
C VAL A 69 0.30 -7.39 -9.36
N GLY A 70 0.07 -7.26 -8.06
CA GLY A 70 0.56 -6.16 -7.25
C GLY A 70 1.96 -6.48 -6.72
N LEU A 71 2.93 -5.61 -6.93
CA LEU A 71 4.33 -5.82 -6.57
C LEU A 71 4.86 -4.63 -5.77
N ILE A 72 5.67 -4.91 -4.77
CA ILE A 72 6.44 -3.86 -4.08
C ILE A 72 7.48 -3.23 -5.02
N GLY A 73 7.80 -1.96 -4.77
CA GLY A 73 8.83 -1.23 -5.49
C GLY A 73 8.34 -0.59 -6.80
N ARG A 74 9.28 -0.32 -7.69
CA ARG A 74 9.04 0.45 -8.91
C ARG A 74 8.69 -0.45 -10.10
N ILE A 75 7.56 -0.15 -10.75
CA ILE A 75 6.97 -0.99 -11.79
C ILE A 75 6.69 -0.18 -13.06
N ASP A 76 7.22 -0.60 -14.20
CA ASP A 76 6.73 -0.16 -15.50
C ASP A 76 5.53 -1.02 -15.92
N CYS A 77 4.35 -0.59 -15.54
CA CYS A 77 3.11 -1.31 -15.85
C CYS A 77 2.76 -1.33 -17.36
N ARG A 78 3.34 -0.43 -18.18
CA ARG A 78 3.11 -0.40 -19.64
C ARG A 78 3.92 -1.47 -20.35
N ARG A 79 5.16 -1.70 -19.90
CA ARG A 79 6.05 -2.73 -20.43
C ARG A 79 5.91 -4.07 -19.72
N GLY A 80 5.26 -4.09 -18.56
CA GLY A 80 5.13 -5.29 -17.73
C GLY A 80 6.44 -5.66 -17.04
N GLU A 81 7.26 -4.65 -16.72
CA GLU A 81 8.60 -4.81 -16.17
C GLU A 81 8.63 -4.40 -14.69
N TRP A 82 9.17 -5.27 -13.85
CA TRP A 82 9.50 -4.96 -12.46
C TRP A 82 10.90 -4.36 -12.40
N LEU A 83 10.99 -3.06 -12.19
CA LEU A 83 12.21 -2.30 -12.36
C LEU A 83 13.14 -2.41 -11.15
N GLN A 84 12.58 -2.40 -9.92
CA GLN A 84 13.39 -2.25 -8.72
C GLN A 84 12.60 -2.56 -7.45
N ILE A 85 13.20 -3.28 -6.51
CA ILE A 85 12.80 -3.33 -5.08
C ILE A 85 13.76 -2.46 -4.25
N ASP A 86 15.06 -2.61 -4.51
CA ASP A 86 16.12 -1.97 -3.76
C ASP A 86 16.77 -0.87 -4.61
N THR A 87 16.85 0.34 -4.05
CA THR A 87 17.44 1.51 -4.73
C THR A 87 18.93 1.34 -5.08
N SER A 88 19.61 0.35 -4.48
CA SER A 88 21.02 0.05 -4.77
C SER A 88 21.24 -0.82 -6.01
N ARG A 89 20.17 -1.41 -6.59
CA ARG A 89 20.26 -2.33 -7.72
C ARG A 89 19.13 -2.10 -8.72
N ASP A 90 19.48 -1.82 -9.95
CA ASP A 90 18.55 -1.80 -11.07
C ASP A 90 18.56 -3.17 -11.76
N ILE A 91 17.62 -4.03 -11.40
CA ILE A 91 17.41 -5.33 -12.04
C ILE A 91 16.03 -5.31 -12.68
N VAL A 92 15.99 -5.25 -14.01
CA VAL A 92 14.73 -5.28 -14.75
C VAL A 92 14.30 -6.73 -14.95
N VAL A 93 13.13 -7.07 -14.40
CA VAL A 93 12.52 -8.39 -14.55
C VAL A 93 11.25 -8.24 -15.41
N PRO A 94 11.15 -8.90 -16.58
CA PRO A 94 9.96 -8.88 -17.43
C PRO A 94 8.84 -9.75 -16.84
N MET A 95 8.37 -9.39 -15.66
CA MET A 95 7.50 -10.21 -14.81
C MET A 95 6.19 -10.60 -15.49
N ALA A 96 5.55 -9.65 -16.19
CA ALA A 96 4.30 -9.92 -16.90
C ALA A 96 4.51 -10.95 -18.03
N GLN A 97 5.63 -10.87 -18.77
CA GLN A 97 5.97 -11.83 -19.83
C GLN A 97 6.22 -13.22 -19.24
N ILE A 98 7.08 -13.33 -18.22
CA ILE A 98 7.41 -14.59 -17.55
C ILE A 98 6.15 -15.34 -17.11
N LEU A 99 5.24 -14.64 -16.44
CA LEU A 99 4.01 -15.24 -15.94
C LEU A 99 3.01 -15.56 -17.06
N SER A 100 2.87 -14.66 -18.04
CA SER A 100 1.95 -14.87 -19.18
C SER A 100 2.35 -16.07 -20.02
N GLU A 101 3.64 -16.23 -20.32
CA GLU A 101 4.14 -17.37 -21.10
C GLU A 101 3.98 -18.70 -20.35
N ARG A 102 4.30 -18.71 -19.04
CA ARG A 102 4.22 -19.94 -18.25
C ARG A 102 2.80 -20.45 -18.05
N TYR A 103 1.85 -19.55 -17.77
CA TYR A 103 0.48 -19.92 -17.40
C TYR A 103 -0.52 -19.75 -18.54
N SER A 104 -0.09 -19.30 -19.72
CA SER A 104 -0.93 -19.05 -20.90
C SER A 104 -2.11 -18.11 -20.61
N LEU A 105 -1.90 -17.14 -19.71
CA LEU A 105 -2.86 -16.11 -19.35
C LEU A 105 -2.27 -14.71 -19.62
N PRO A 106 -3.05 -13.76 -20.15
CA PRO A 106 -2.63 -12.37 -20.17
C PRO A 106 -2.26 -11.92 -18.76
N CYS A 107 -1.08 -11.34 -18.57
CA CYS A 107 -0.61 -10.88 -17.25
C CYS A 107 -0.37 -9.37 -17.27
N PHE A 108 -0.84 -8.69 -16.24
CA PHE A 108 -0.68 -7.26 -16.01
C PHE A 108 -0.13 -7.02 -14.61
N ILE A 109 0.81 -6.11 -14.48
CA ILE A 109 1.46 -5.82 -13.20
C ILE A 109 1.36 -4.34 -12.85
N ASP A 110 1.34 -4.03 -11.57
CA ASP A 110 1.42 -2.67 -11.06
C ASP A 110 2.11 -2.65 -9.68
N ASN A 111 2.47 -1.46 -9.20
CA ASN A 111 2.90 -1.28 -7.83
C ASN A 111 1.74 -1.62 -6.85
N ASP A 112 2.05 -2.16 -5.67
CA ASP A 112 1.08 -2.61 -4.67
C ASP A 112 0.11 -1.50 -4.21
N VAL A 113 0.61 -0.29 -3.92
CA VAL A 113 -0.23 0.84 -3.51
C VAL A 113 -1.07 1.37 -4.67
N LYS A 114 -0.53 1.39 -5.89
CA LYS A 114 -1.29 1.77 -7.09
C LYS A 114 -2.35 0.71 -7.46
N SER A 115 -2.07 -0.55 -7.18
CA SER A 115 -3.04 -1.65 -7.27
C SER A 115 -4.17 -1.46 -6.25
N ALA A 116 -3.85 -1.19 -4.98
CA ALA A 116 -4.85 -0.90 -3.96
C ALA A 116 -5.69 0.36 -4.32
N THR A 117 -5.07 1.38 -4.91
CA THR A 117 -5.79 2.56 -5.43
C THR A 117 -6.80 2.17 -6.52
N ARG A 118 -6.48 1.20 -7.39
CA ARG A 118 -7.42 0.66 -8.38
C ARG A 118 -8.58 -0.08 -7.73
N ALA A 119 -8.32 -0.84 -6.67
CA ALA A 119 -9.40 -1.49 -5.93
C ALA A 119 -10.36 -0.46 -5.32
N GLU A 120 -9.85 0.67 -4.80
CA GLU A 120 -10.68 1.78 -4.33
C GLU A 120 -11.53 2.39 -5.46
N MET A 121 -10.98 2.53 -6.67
CA MET A 121 -11.72 2.98 -7.85
C MET A 121 -12.83 1.99 -8.25
N SER A 122 -12.59 0.69 -8.11
CA SER A 122 -13.50 -0.35 -8.58
C SER A 122 -14.59 -0.70 -7.57
N TRP A 123 -14.23 -0.84 -6.30
CA TRP A 123 -15.10 -1.39 -5.26
C TRP A 123 -15.08 -0.63 -3.93
N GLY A 124 -14.19 0.35 -3.77
CA GLY A 124 -14.00 1.10 -2.54
C GLY A 124 -14.60 2.49 -2.54
N CYS A 125 -14.03 3.36 -1.71
CA CYS A 125 -14.48 4.75 -1.53
C CYS A 125 -14.20 5.64 -2.75
N GLY A 126 -13.23 5.27 -3.60
CA GLY A 126 -12.89 6.00 -4.83
C GLY A 126 -13.86 5.76 -6.00
N ARG A 127 -14.87 4.90 -5.83
CA ARG A 127 -15.82 4.54 -6.88
C ARG A 127 -16.70 5.71 -7.34
N ASP A 128 -17.04 6.60 -6.41
CA ASP A 128 -18.00 7.67 -6.62
C ASP A 128 -17.32 9.01 -6.97
N THR A 129 -16.01 9.00 -7.22
CA THR A 129 -15.22 10.18 -7.56
C THR A 129 -14.16 9.88 -8.62
N SER A 130 -13.81 10.90 -9.41
CA SER A 130 -12.69 10.85 -10.35
C SER A 130 -11.41 11.50 -9.83
N ASN A 131 -11.46 12.11 -8.63
CA ASN A 131 -10.35 12.85 -8.05
C ASN A 131 -10.22 12.52 -6.56
N PHE A 132 -9.32 11.61 -6.22
CA PHE A 132 -9.04 11.26 -4.83
C PHE A 132 -7.58 10.85 -4.64
N VAL A 133 -7.16 10.82 -3.39
CA VAL A 133 -5.85 10.26 -3.00
C VAL A 133 -6.07 9.09 -2.05
N TYR A 134 -5.59 7.91 -2.42
CA TYR A 134 -5.47 6.79 -1.50
C TYR A 134 -4.12 6.85 -0.81
N ILE A 135 -4.08 6.76 0.53
CA ILE A 135 -2.85 6.74 1.31
C ILE A 135 -2.81 5.47 2.14
N ASN A 136 -1.79 4.65 1.92
CA ASN A 136 -1.53 3.48 2.75
C ASN A 136 -0.53 3.85 3.85
N ILE A 137 -0.96 3.71 5.12
CA ILE A 137 -0.13 3.95 6.31
C ILE A 137 0.00 2.61 7.06
N GLY A 138 1.01 1.85 6.67
CA GLY A 138 1.29 0.51 7.16
C GLY A 138 2.71 0.38 7.68
N THR A 139 3.43 -0.64 7.23
CA THR A 139 4.88 -0.81 7.48
C THR A 139 5.68 0.38 6.97
N GLY A 140 5.34 0.88 5.77
CA GLY A 140 5.78 2.11 5.15
C GLY A 140 4.59 3.04 4.89
N ILE A 141 4.85 4.15 4.17
CA ILE A 141 3.83 5.12 3.75
C ILE A 141 3.97 5.42 2.27
N ALA A 142 2.92 5.15 1.51
CA ALA A 142 2.85 5.50 0.10
C ALA A 142 1.43 5.90 -0.30
N ALA A 143 1.29 6.56 -1.45
CA ALA A 143 0.01 7.03 -1.96
C ALA A 143 -0.22 6.68 -3.44
N GLY A 144 -1.49 6.61 -3.82
CA GLY A 144 -1.93 6.64 -5.20
C GLY A 144 -2.88 7.81 -5.40
N ALA A 145 -2.46 8.80 -6.18
CA ALA A 145 -3.32 9.92 -6.55
C ALA A 145 -4.08 9.59 -7.84
N VAL A 146 -5.38 9.86 -7.84
CA VAL A 146 -6.26 9.76 -9.02
C VAL A 146 -6.70 11.17 -9.39
N VAL A 147 -6.46 11.54 -10.63
CA VAL A 147 -6.85 12.82 -11.22
C VAL A 147 -7.58 12.53 -12.52
N ASP A 148 -8.78 13.06 -12.67
CA ASP A 148 -9.66 12.82 -13.82
C ASP A 148 -9.82 11.33 -14.14
N GLY A 149 -10.01 10.50 -13.12
CA GLY A 149 -10.17 9.05 -13.23
C GLY A 149 -8.89 8.29 -13.61
N ARG A 150 -7.73 8.93 -13.56
CA ARG A 150 -6.45 8.33 -13.96
C ARG A 150 -5.45 8.34 -12.80
N ILE A 151 -4.81 7.21 -12.54
CA ILE A 151 -3.74 7.12 -11.54
C ILE A 151 -2.51 7.88 -12.03
N VAL A 152 -2.03 8.80 -11.22
CA VAL A 152 -0.78 9.55 -11.45
C VAL A 152 0.42 8.61 -11.23
N ARG A 153 1.29 8.48 -12.25
CA ARG A 153 2.42 7.56 -12.21
C ARG A 153 3.79 8.25 -12.19
N GLY A 154 3.86 9.48 -12.70
CA GLY A 154 5.12 10.18 -12.90
C GLY A 154 5.93 9.64 -14.09
N ALA A 155 7.05 10.29 -14.35
CA ALA A 155 7.93 9.97 -15.48
C ALA A 155 8.68 8.64 -15.27
N HIS A 156 8.96 8.29 -14.03
CA HIS A 156 9.76 7.13 -13.64
C HIS A 156 8.97 6.09 -12.85
N TYR A 157 7.63 6.16 -12.86
CA TYR A 157 6.71 5.29 -12.09
C TYR A 157 6.86 5.41 -10.57
N ASP A 158 7.44 6.51 -10.09
CA ASP A 158 7.76 6.75 -8.68
C ASP A 158 6.81 7.76 -8.00
N ALA A 159 5.81 8.26 -8.72
CA ALA A 159 4.83 9.17 -8.12
C ALA A 159 4.03 8.45 -7.02
N GLY A 160 3.89 9.13 -5.89
CA GLY A 160 3.18 8.57 -4.73
C GLY A 160 4.07 8.01 -3.64
N GLU A 161 5.39 8.05 -3.78
CA GLU A 161 6.37 7.73 -2.72
C GLU A 161 6.41 8.86 -1.66
N VAL A 162 5.23 9.18 -1.12
CA VAL A 162 5.01 10.31 -0.20
C VAL A 162 5.63 10.10 1.18
N GLY A 163 5.98 8.86 1.52
CA GLY A 163 6.72 8.54 2.73
C GLY A 163 8.08 9.25 2.79
N TYR A 164 8.70 9.47 1.64
CA TYR A 164 9.98 10.20 1.52
C TYR A 164 9.84 11.72 1.56
N MET A 165 8.62 12.27 1.63
CA MET A 165 8.44 13.70 1.83
C MET A 165 8.96 14.14 3.18
N ILE A 166 9.46 15.38 3.26
CA ILE A 166 10.00 15.99 4.47
C ILE A 166 8.86 16.21 5.46
N SER A 167 9.04 15.76 6.72
CA SER A 167 8.05 15.91 7.78
C SER A 167 8.02 17.30 8.41
N ASN A 168 9.16 18.01 8.40
CA ASN A 168 9.28 19.38 8.89
C ASN A 168 10.39 20.16 8.18
N VAL A 169 10.35 21.49 8.24
CA VAL A 169 11.30 22.38 7.52
C VAL A 169 12.75 22.21 7.98
N GLY A 170 12.97 21.83 9.24
CA GLY A 170 14.31 21.57 9.80
C GLY A 170 14.95 20.27 9.29
N ALA A 171 14.16 19.38 8.72
CA ALA A 171 14.61 18.07 8.24
C ALA A 171 15.28 18.11 6.85
N ALA A 172 15.29 19.24 6.16
CA ALA A 172 15.80 19.32 4.78
C ALA A 172 17.28 18.93 4.63
N SER A 173 18.08 18.98 5.70
CA SER A 173 19.48 18.56 5.74
C SER A 173 19.69 17.10 6.18
N ASP A 174 18.66 16.42 6.66
CA ASP A 174 18.72 15.04 7.15
C ASP A 174 17.46 14.25 6.73
N MET A 175 17.22 14.21 5.42
CA MET A 175 16.03 13.59 4.82
C MET A 175 15.90 12.09 5.14
N GLU A 176 17.00 11.39 5.37
CA GLU A 176 16.96 9.96 5.72
C GLU A 176 16.38 9.71 7.11
N ARG A 177 16.47 10.69 8.01
CA ARG A 177 16.02 10.52 9.40
C ARG A 177 14.64 11.08 9.67
N GLU A 178 14.24 12.11 8.96
CA GLU A 178 13.05 12.90 9.28
C GLU A 178 12.05 13.02 8.13
N ASN A 179 12.01 12.04 7.23
CA ASN A 179 10.91 11.90 6.29
C ASN A 179 9.63 11.40 7.01
N ILE A 180 8.49 11.53 6.37
CA ILE A 180 7.19 11.17 6.95
C ILE A 180 7.14 9.70 7.34
N GLU A 181 7.69 8.81 6.54
CA GLU A 181 7.71 7.37 6.80
C GLU A 181 8.50 7.04 8.06
N ASN A 182 9.68 7.63 8.25
CA ASN A 182 10.54 7.42 9.42
C ASN A 182 9.96 8.00 10.72
N VAL A 183 8.89 8.79 10.63
CA VAL A 183 8.19 9.33 11.80
C VAL A 183 6.87 8.61 12.05
N ALA A 184 6.10 8.28 11.01
CA ALA A 184 4.69 7.95 11.14
C ALA A 184 4.26 6.57 10.62
N SER A 185 5.19 5.79 10.03
CA SER A 185 4.92 4.40 9.63
C SER A 185 5.18 3.42 10.76
N GLY A 186 4.80 2.14 10.58
CA GLY A 186 5.15 1.08 11.52
C GLY A 186 6.67 0.91 11.67
N HIS A 187 7.45 1.11 10.59
CA HIS A 187 8.90 1.20 10.65
C HIS A 187 9.34 2.44 11.43
N GLY A 188 8.71 3.58 11.17
CA GLY A 188 9.01 4.84 11.84
C GLY A 188 8.78 4.79 13.35
N PHE A 189 7.70 4.19 13.80
CA PHE A 189 7.45 4.00 15.24
C PHE A 189 8.56 3.19 15.91
N ASP A 190 9.01 2.08 15.31
CA ASP A 190 10.11 1.27 15.82
C ASP A 190 11.43 2.06 15.86
N LEU A 191 11.75 2.76 14.76
CA LEU A 191 12.96 3.58 14.64
C LEU A 191 13.01 4.68 15.71
N GLN A 192 11.92 5.45 15.85
CA GLN A 192 11.86 6.55 16.82
C GLN A 192 11.86 6.04 18.28
N ALA A 193 11.15 4.95 18.55
CA ALA A 193 11.15 4.36 19.89
C ALA A 193 12.56 3.92 20.29
N ARG A 194 13.29 3.20 19.43
CA ARG A 194 14.68 2.78 19.69
C ARG A 194 15.62 3.98 19.90
N ARG A 195 15.44 5.04 19.12
CA ARG A 195 16.26 6.27 19.24
C ARG A 195 16.02 7.01 20.56
N LEU A 196 14.79 7.01 21.06
CA LEU A 196 14.36 7.88 22.14
C LEU A 196 14.22 7.20 23.50
N ILE A 197 14.11 5.88 23.57
CA ILE A 197 13.78 5.14 24.80
C ILE A 197 14.70 5.49 25.97
N GLY A 198 15.99 5.71 25.72
CA GLY A 198 16.96 6.11 26.76
C GLY A 198 16.68 7.46 27.42
N ARG A 199 15.84 8.31 26.81
CA ARG A 199 15.39 9.60 27.38
C ARG A 199 14.10 9.46 28.21
N TYR A 200 13.46 8.28 28.20
CA TYR A 200 12.19 8.00 28.86
C TYR A 200 12.31 6.77 29.78
N PRO A 201 13.04 6.86 30.91
CA PRO A 201 13.37 5.69 31.74
C PRO A 201 12.14 4.99 32.36
N ASN A 202 11.01 5.68 32.44
CA ASN A 202 9.76 5.16 33.01
C ASN A 202 8.74 4.72 31.96
N THR A 203 9.15 4.57 30.68
CA THR A 203 8.23 4.12 29.62
C THR A 203 7.83 2.67 29.81
N CYS A 204 6.59 2.35 29.44
CA CYS A 204 6.08 0.99 29.40
C CYS A 204 6.55 0.18 28.17
N ILE A 205 7.23 0.82 27.21
CA ILE A 205 7.70 0.17 26.00
C ILE A 205 8.89 -0.73 26.30
N SER A 206 8.81 -1.97 25.81
CA SER A 206 9.92 -2.91 25.77
C SER A 206 10.37 -3.11 24.33
N LEU A 207 11.67 -2.91 24.06
CA LEU A 207 12.24 -3.14 22.74
C LEU A 207 12.41 -4.66 22.51
N PRO A 208 11.83 -5.24 21.47
CA PRO A 208 12.08 -6.64 21.15
C PRO A 208 13.53 -6.82 20.70
N SER A 209 14.15 -7.94 21.08
CA SER A 209 15.50 -8.32 20.64
C SER A 209 15.54 -8.63 19.13
N ASN A 210 14.45 -9.16 18.60
CA ASN A 210 14.25 -9.44 17.19
C ASN A 210 12.90 -8.88 16.73
N GLY A 211 12.85 -8.41 15.46
CA GLY A 211 11.65 -7.83 14.89
C GLY A 211 11.39 -6.38 15.30
N ARG A 212 10.18 -5.91 15.09
CA ARG A 212 9.72 -4.53 15.34
C ARG A 212 8.79 -4.47 16.54
N ILE A 213 8.71 -3.29 17.15
CA ILE A 213 7.72 -3.01 18.19
C ILE A 213 6.31 -3.14 17.56
N ASP A 214 5.41 -3.78 18.30
CA ASP A 214 3.98 -3.75 17.93
C ASP A 214 3.43 -2.35 18.23
N VAL A 215 2.94 -1.67 17.19
CA VAL A 215 2.37 -0.32 17.31
C VAL A 215 1.17 -0.30 18.26
N ARG A 216 0.45 -1.40 18.43
CA ARG A 216 -0.64 -1.51 19.41
C ARG A 216 -0.17 -1.24 20.82
N SER A 217 1.03 -1.73 21.18
CA SER A 217 1.63 -1.47 22.51
C SER A 217 1.92 0.02 22.72
N ILE A 218 2.30 0.74 21.66
CA ILE A 218 2.51 2.20 21.71
C ILE A 218 1.16 2.91 21.91
N TYR A 219 0.09 2.49 21.21
CA TYR A 219 -1.23 3.05 21.37
C TYR A 219 -1.82 2.80 22.76
N GLU A 220 -1.63 1.60 23.31
CA GLU A 220 -2.00 1.30 24.68
C GLU A 220 -1.25 2.16 25.69
N GLY A 221 0.06 2.37 25.50
CA GLY A 221 0.88 3.26 26.31
C GLY A 221 0.42 4.71 26.20
N TYR A 222 0.06 5.18 25.00
CA TYR A 222 -0.50 6.50 24.77
C TYR A 222 -1.78 6.73 25.60
N LEU A 223 -2.71 5.78 25.58
CA LEU A 223 -3.96 5.85 26.33
C LEU A 223 -3.73 5.81 27.85
N LYS A 224 -2.67 5.18 28.32
CA LYS A 224 -2.26 5.13 29.74
C LYS A 224 -1.44 6.36 30.17
N GLY A 225 -1.14 7.27 29.23
CA GLY A 225 -0.39 8.51 29.53
C GLY A 225 1.12 8.35 29.56
N ASP A 226 1.67 7.26 29.00
CA ASP A 226 3.12 7.06 28.86
C ASP A 226 3.74 8.20 28.05
N ALA A 227 4.82 8.79 28.55
CA ALA A 227 5.41 10.00 27.96
C ALA A 227 6.06 9.74 26.59
N LEU A 228 6.73 8.60 26.42
CA LEU A 228 7.33 8.22 25.14
C LEU A 228 6.23 7.92 24.11
N CYS A 229 5.24 7.13 24.49
CA CYS A 229 4.13 6.78 23.60
C CYS A 229 3.36 8.03 23.15
N ARG A 230 3.11 8.97 24.07
CA ARG A 230 2.48 10.26 23.73
C ARG A 230 3.31 11.06 22.73
N TYR A 231 4.62 11.14 22.96
CA TYR A 231 5.51 11.83 22.02
C TYR A 231 5.44 11.19 20.63
N LEU A 232 5.59 9.87 20.53
CA LEU A 232 5.59 9.13 19.26
C LEU A 232 4.27 9.29 18.49
N VAL A 233 3.14 9.13 19.18
CA VAL A 233 1.81 9.23 18.57
C VAL A 233 1.51 10.65 18.09
N VAL A 234 1.85 11.68 18.88
CA VAL A 234 1.64 13.08 18.49
C VAL A 234 2.50 13.45 17.28
N GLN A 235 3.79 13.10 17.28
CA GLN A 235 4.68 13.38 16.16
C GLN A 235 4.21 12.67 14.87
N ALA A 236 3.75 11.43 14.98
CA ALA A 236 3.19 10.70 13.84
C ALA A 236 1.91 11.38 13.32
N ALA A 237 1.00 11.79 14.22
CA ALA A 237 -0.23 12.48 13.82
C ALA A 237 0.05 13.82 13.12
N GLU A 238 1.01 14.60 13.62
CA GLU A 238 1.45 15.86 13.00
C GLU A 238 2.05 15.65 11.60
N ALA A 239 2.91 14.63 11.44
CA ALA A 239 3.50 14.29 10.16
C ALA A 239 2.43 13.85 9.14
N ILE A 240 1.48 13.02 9.54
CA ILE A 240 0.36 12.57 8.68
C ILE A 240 -0.57 13.76 8.34
N ALA A 241 -0.88 14.63 9.29
CA ALA A 241 -1.70 15.83 9.02
C ALA A 241 -1.00 16.79 8.04
N THR A 242 0.32 16.91 8.13
CA THR A 242 1.14 17.65 7.16
C THR A 242 1.05 17.02 5.78
N LEU A 243 1.20 15.69 5.70
CA LEU A 243 1.02 14.94 4.46
C LEU A 243 -0.36 15.18 3.84
N PHE A 244 -1.43 15.05 4.61
CA PHE A 244 -2.80 15.27 4.12
C PHE A 244 -2.97 16.68 3.59
N THR A 245 -2.47 17.69 4.33
CA THR A 245 -2.51 19.08 3.90
C THR A 245 -1.79 19.27 2.55
N ASN A 246 -0.62 18.67 2.38
CA ASN A 246 0.14 18.75 1.14
C ASN A 246 -0.57 18.03 -0.02
N MET A 247 -1.18 16.86 0.23
CA MET A 247 -1.94 16.14 -0.80
C MET A 247 -3.19 16.91 -1.23
N ILE A 248 -3.90 17.53 -0.30
CA ILE A 248 -5.04 18.42 -0.62
C ILE A 248 -4.58 19.56 -1.54
N ARG A 249 -3.46 20.18 -1.25
CA ARG A 249 -2.96 21.31 -2.04
C ARG A 249 -2.34 20.94 -3.39
N ALA A 250 -1.76 19.73 -3.47
CA ALA A 250 -1.11 19.27 -4.68
C ALA A 250 -2.09 18.69 -5.72
N PHE A 251 -3.16 18.04 -5.27
CA PHE A 251 -4.06 17.26 -6.13
C PHE A 251 -5.50 17.74 -6.14
N ASP A 252 -5.90 18.63 -5.21
CA ASP A 252 -7.29 19.13 -5.06
C ASP A 252 -8.33 17.99 -5.11
N PRO A 253 -8.20 16.95 -4.26
CA PRO A 253 -9.03 15.77 -4.32
C PRO A 253 -10.39 16.00 -3.66
N GLU A 254 -11.41 15.25 -4.08
CA GLU A 254 -12.72 15.23 -3.39
C GLU A 254 -12.66 14.48 -2.05
N CYS A 255 -11.77 13.47 -1.95
CA CYS A 255 -11.51 12.78 -0.68
C CYS A 255 -10.07 12.27 -0.57
N ILE A 256 -9.66 12.04 0.68
CA ILE A 256 -8.50 11.22 1.01
C ILE A 256 -9.02 9.90 1.57
N VAL A 257 -8.72 8.80 0.89
CA VAL A 257 -9.01 7.44 1.38
C VAL A 257 -7.79 6.91 2.09
N VAL A 258 -7.94 6.42 3.31
CA VAL A 258 -6.82 5.98 4.15
C VAL A 258 -6.94 4.51 4.46
N GLY A 259 -5.86 3.77 4.19
CA GLY A 259 -5.71 2.35 4.52
C GLY A 259 -4.43 2.09 5.29
N GLY A 260 -4.22 0.82 5.65
CA GLY A 260 -3.02 0.36 6.37
C GLY A 260 -3.22 0.18 7.88
N GLY A 261 -2.31 -0.61 8.46
CA GLY A 261 -2.45 -1.08 9.85
C GLY A 261 -2.35 0.03 10.92
N ILE A 262 -1.68 1.13 10.61
CA ILE A 262 -1.49 2.25 11.56
C ILE A 262 -2.80 2.99 11.85
N VAL A 263 -3.73 3.00 10.91
CA VAL A 263 -5.01 3.71 11.00
C VAL A 263 -6.21 2.80 11.21
N ALA A 264 -5.99 1.49 11.26
CA ALA A 264 -7.06 0.50 11.24
C ALA A 264 -8.02 0.56 12.45
N ASP A 265 -7.54 1.01 13.61
CA ASP A 265 -8.35 1.17 14.83
C ASP A 265 -9.09 2.53 14.92
N GLY A 266 -8.83 3.43 13.97
CA GLY A 266 -9.43 4.76 13.88
C GLY A 266 -8.83 5.80 14.82
N MET A 267 -8.04 5.44 15.84
CA MET A 267 -7.49 6.37 16.81
C MET A 267 -6.54 7.39 16.15
N MET A 268 -5.59 6.91 15.36
CA MET A 268 -4.65 7.78 14.65
C MET A 268 -5.39 8.71 13.68
N LEU A 269 -6.37 8.19 12.95
CA LEU A 269 -7.12 9.00 12.00
C LEU A 269 -7.90 10.12 12.71
N ALA A 270 -8.52 9.84 13.84
CA ALA A 270 -9.23 10.84 14.64
C ALA A 270 -8.30 11.96 15.14
N LEU A 271 -7.05 11.64 15.54
CA LEU A 271 -6.06 12.63 15.92
C LEU A 271 -5.63 13.49 14.72
N VAL A 272 -5.36 12.87 13.59
CA VAL A 272 -4.96 13.56 12.35
C VAL A 272 -6.05 14.52 11.89
N GLU A 273 -7.32 14.11 11.91
CA GLU A 273 -8.44 14.95 11.52
C GLU A 273 -8.59 16.22 12.38
N GLN A 274 -8.22 16.16 13.65
CA GLN A 274 -8.21 17.34 14.53
C GLN A 274 -7.10 18.33 14.15
N LEU A 275 -5.99 17.83 13.61
CA LEU A 275 -4.82 18.65 13.26
C LEU A 275 -4.94 19.29 11.86
N VAL A 276 -5.68 18.66 10.93
CA VAL A 276 -5.89 19.25 9.60
C VAL A 276 -6.79 20.48 9.72
N GLN A 277 -6.28 21.62 9.30
CA GLN A 277 -6.97 22.91 9.41
C GLN A 277 -8.32 22.92 8.68
N PRO A 278 -9.37 23.54 9.24
CA PRO A 278 -10.70 23.63 8.60
C PRO A 278 -10.66 24.21 7.19
N ASN A 279 -9.79 25.21 6.96
CA ASN A 279 -9.60 25.83 5.64
C ASN A 279 -9.04 24.86 4.58
N ASN A 280 -8.38 23.76 4.97
CA ASN A 280 -7.95 22.72 4.07
C ASN A 280 -9.06 21.67 3.87
N LYS A 281 -9.73 21.27 4.94
CA LYS A 281 -10.83 20.30 4.89
C LYS A 281 -11.98 20.70 3.96
N ARG A 282 -12.27 21.99 3.82
CA ARG A 282 -13.33 22.50 2.94
C ARG A 282 -13.19 22.10 1.48
N PHE A 283 -11.98 21.72 1.04
CA PHE A 283 -11.72 21.26 -0.32
C PHE A 283 -12.02 19.76 -0.49
N LEU A 284 -12.16 19.03 0.61
CA LEU A 284 -12.52 17.61 0.58
C LEU A 284 -14.05 17.50 0.69
N SER A 285 -14.75 17.52 -0.45
CA SER A 285 -16.23 17.44 -0.46
C SER A 285 -16.75 16.13 0.13
N MET A 286 -15.97 15.04 0.05
CA MET A 286 -16.28 13.73 0.62
C MET A 286 -15.47 13.43 1.91
N GLY A 287 -14.59 14.34 2.33
CA GLY A 287 -13.82 14.24 3.57
C GLY A 287 -12.61 13.31 3.53
N VAL A 288 -12.12 12.98 4.73
CA VAL A 288 -11.13 11.93 4.94
C VAL A 288 -11.88 10.68 5.38
N VAL A 289 -11.66 9.55 4.69
CA VAL A 289 -12.41 8.31 4.92
C VAL A 289 -11.46 7.13 5.06
N ALA A 290 -11.75 6.23 6.00
CA ALA A 290 -11.07 4.95 6.04
C ALA A 290 -11.52 4.07 4.86
N THR A 291 -10.61 3.27 4.33
CA THR A 291 -10.95 2.28 3.29
C THR A 291 -12.08 1.36 3.77
N ARG A 292 -12.99 1.01 2.85
CA ARG A 292 -14.05 0.01 3.08
C ARG A 292 -13.62 -1.37 2.63
N LEU A 293 -12.48 -1.50 1.96
CA LEU A 293 -11.94 -2.79 1.55
C LEU A 293 -11.42 -3.54 2.77
N ASP A 294 -11.63 -4.86 2.84
CA ASP A 294 -11.05 -5.67 3.91
C ASP A 294 -9.51 -5.58 3.84
N PRO A 295 -8.85 -5.11 4.90
CA PRO A 295 -7.40 -4.92 4.91
C PRO A 295 -6.60 -6.20 4.60
N ARG A 296 -7.20 -7.39 4.83
CA ARG A 296 -6.57 -8.67 4.51
C ARG A 296 -6.49 -8.93 3.01
N TYR A 297 -7.40 -8.35 2.24
CA TYR A 297 -7.59 -8.63 0.83
C TYR A 297 -7.46 -7.41 -0.08
N ALA A 298 -7.20 -6.24 0.49
CA ALA A 298 -7.08 -5.00 -0.29
C ALA A 298 -6.03 -5.10 -1.42
N GLY A 299 -4.86 -5.70 -1.15
CA GLY A 299 -3.84 -5.94 -2.17
C GLY A 299 -4.28 -6.95 -3.23
N LEU A 300 -4.94 -8.05 -2.81
CA LEU A 300 -5.48 -9.07 -3.73
C LEU A 300 -6.55 -8.47 -4.66
N LEU A 301 -7.48 -7.68 -4.10
CA LEU A 301 -8.47 -6.94 -4.88
C LEU A 301 -7.78 -5.94 -5.82
N GLY A 302 -6.72 -5.28 -5.35
CA GLY A 302 -5.90 -4.41 -6.17
C GLY A 302 -5.31 -5.12 -7.39
N ALA A 303 -4.74 -6.28 -7.20
CA ALA A 303 -4.21 -7.10 -8.28
C ALA A 303 -5.32 -7.53 -9.26
N ALA A 304 -6.49 -7.94 -8.77
CA ALA A 304 -7.63 -8.24 -9.64
C ALA A 304 -8.06 -7.02 -10.47
N ALA A 305 -8.13 -5.84 -9.86
CA ALA A 305 -8.45 -4.60 -10.57
C ALA A 305 -7.41 -4.25 -11.65
N VAL A 306 -6.13 -4.57 -11.42
CA VAL A 306 -5.06 -4.44 -12.43
C VAL A 306 -5.33 -5.33 -13.64
N ALA A 307 -5.74 -6.59 -13.43
CA ALA A 307 -6.12 -7.50 -14.51
C ALA A 307 -7.32 -6.99 -15.32
N MET A 308 -8.37 -6.54 -14.62
CA MET A 308 -9.59 -6.00 -15.25
C MET A 308 -9.28 -4.81 -16.15
N ASP A 309 -8.53 -3.82 -15.65
CA ASP A 309 -8.15 -2.61 -16.40
C ASP A 309 -7.24 -2.95 -17.60
N GLY A 310 -6.34 -3.92 -17.42
CA GLY A 310 -5.43 -4.39 -18.47
C GLY A 310 -6.16 -5.01 -19.65
N ILE A 311 -7.15 -5.87 -19.40
CA ILE A 311 -8.00 -6.47 -20.45
C ILE A 311 -8.87 -5.42 -21.13
N GLY A 312 -9.48 -4.48 -20.38
CA GLY A 312 -10.28 -3.39 -20.93
C GLY A 312 -9.49 -2.59 -21.97
N LYS A 313 -8.31 -2.13 -21.61
CA LYS A 313 -7.42 -1.36 -22.50
C LYS A 313 -6.91 -2.13 -23.71
N LYS A 314 -6.83 -3.46 -23.65
CA LYS A 314 -6.42 -4.31 -24.78
C LYS A 314 -7.53 -4.47 -25.80
N ASN A 315 -8.78 -4.42 -25.36
CA ASN A 315 -9.96 -4.54 -26.22
C ASN A 315 -10.34 -3.21 -26.90
N ASP A 316 -9.86 -2.08 -26.37
CA ASP A 316 -10.11 -0.73 -26.93
C ASP A 316 -9.06 -0.31 -28.00
N LYS A 317 -8.11 -1.17 -28.34
CA LYS A 317 -7.09 -0.99 -29.38
C LYS A 317 -7.34 -1.89 -30.56
#